data_8352d60a9594bf81468a2336c8515793
#
_entry.id   8352d60a9594bf81468a2336c8515793
#
_cell.length_a   1.000
_cell.length_b   1.000
_cell.length_c   1.000
_cell.angle_alpha   90.00
_cell.angle_beta   90.00
_cell.angle_gamma   90.00
#
_symmetry.space_group_name_H-M   'P 1'
#
loop_
_entity.id
_entity.type
_entity.pdbx_description
1 polymer ?
#
loop_
_entity_poly.entity_id
_entity_poly.type
_entity_poly.pdbx_seq_one_letter_code
_entity_poly.pdbx_strand_id
1 'polypeptide(L)'
;MSSLKEIQNKSLEMAEYFVEFCREHDLLCYLCGGGAIGGLRNKGFIPWDDDLDFFMPRKDYEKLPELWNKYAKKEYFLSKSDSKFVDRNLFITIRDTQTTCIKPYQQDLDMPHGLALDVIPLDYYPKDESSRKKQVRWALIYSLFCAQTTPEKHGAIMKWGSTILLGLTPKSLRYKIWKKAEREMTKYTREESDGITELCTGPGYMKKKYPIEAFDDNIFIDFENTKMPIPVGYDIYLKTAFGDYMTPPPKEKQVPHHDAVITDMENSYIKYKGEYYGRKN
;
A
#
# COMPACT_ATOMS: atom_id res chain seq x y z
N MET A 1 17.21 -12.58 -12.86
CA MET A 1 15.85 -12.31 -12.31
C MET A 1 15.46 -13.48 -11.44
N SER A 2 14.98 -13.19 -10.26
CA SER A 2 14.50 -14.23 -9.33
C SER A 2 13.20 -14.87 -9.84
N SER A 3 12.99 -16.15 -9.48
CA SER A 3 11.75 -16.84 -9.75
C SER A 3 10.61 -16.31 -8.88
N LEU A 4 9.37 -16.53 -9.29
CA LEU A 4 8.19 -16.13 -8.48
C LEU A 4 8.24 -16.76 -7.08
N LYS A 5 8.69 -18.02 -6.96
CA LYS A 5 8.76 -18.67 -5.63
C LYS A 5 9.81 -18.06 -4.71
N GLU A 6 10.94 -17.58 -5.24
CA GLU A 6 11.94 -16.85 -4.46
C GLU A 6 11.38 -15.51 -3.97
N ILE A 7 10.62 -14.80 -4.82
CA ILE A 7 9.95 -13.55 -4.46
C ILE A 7 8.91 -13.82 -3.36
N GLN A 8 8.04 -14.84 -3.55
CA GLN A 8 7.03 -15.22 -2.55
C GLN A 8 7.65 -15.59 -1.20
N ASN A 9 8.73 -16.37 -1.19
CA ASN A 9 9.40 -16.76 0.04
C ASN A 9 9.94 -15.52 0.77
N LYS A 10 10.55 -14.59 0.04
CA LYS A 10 11.09 -13.36 0.63
C LYS A 10 9.98 -12.41 1.10
N SER A 11 8.87 -12.31 0.37
CA SER A 11 7.68 -11.57 0.80
C SER A 11 7.08 -12.15 2.08
N LEU A 12 7.07 -13.49 2.21
CA LEU A 12 6.60 -14.16 3.42
C LEU A 12 7.49 -13.83 4.64
N GLU A 13 8.82 -13.90 4.50
CA GLU A 13 9.77 -13.53 5.57
C GLU A 13 9.54 -12.08 6.05
N MET A 14 9.34 -11.16 5.12
CA MET A 14 9.04 -9.75 5.43
C MET A 14 7.70 -9.61 6.15
N ALA A 15 6.68 -10.32 5.69
CA ALA A 15 5.34 -10.29 6.28
C ALA A 15 5.33 -10.88 7.69
N GLU A 16 6.01 -12.00 7.94
CA GLU A 16 6.17 -12.60 9.28
C GLU A 16 6.84 -11.60 10.23
N TYR A 17 7.94 -10.97 9.79
CA TYR A 17 8.61 -9.96 10.59
C TYR A 17 7.71 -8.75 10.89
N PHE A 18 6.96 -8.26 9.89
CA PHE A 18 6.05 -7.14 10.05
C PHE A 18 4.91 -7.45 11.04
N VAL A 19 4.30 -8.62 10.93
CA VAL A 19 3.23 -9.07 11.83
C VAL A 19 3.73 -9.20 13.25
N GLU A 20 4.91 -9.80 13.46
CA GLU A 20 5.51 -9.91 14.78
C GLU A 20 5.86 -8.54 15.37
N PHE A 21 6.43 -7.63 14.56
CA PHE A 21 6.68 -6.25 14.96
C PHE A 21 5.40 -5.53 15.41
N CYS A 22 4.31 -5.69 14.65
CA CYS A 22 3.01 -5.11 15.02
C CYS A 22 2.50 -5.67 16.35
N ARG A 23 2.63 -6.99 16.56
CA ARG A 23 2.24 -7.66 17.80
C ARG A 23 3.03 -7.16 19.02
N GLU A 24 4.35 -7.00 18.89
CA GLU A 24 5.23 -6.51 19.96
C GLU A 24 4.96 -5.05 20.35
N HIS A 25 4.35 -4.28 19.46
CA HIS A 25 4.10 -2.84 19.66
C HIS A 25 2.61 -2.48 19.74
N ASP A 26 1.72 -3.46 19.97
CA ASP A 26 0.27 -3.27 20.09
C ASP A 26 -0.34 -2.49 18.91
N LEU A 27 0.09 -2.83 17.67
CA LEU A 27 -0.42 -2.30 16.43
C LEU A 27 -1.32 -3.33 15.75
N LEU A 28 -2.53 -2.91 15.34
CA LEU A 28 -3.41 -3.73 14.51
C LEU A 28 -2.96 -3.68 13.05
N CYS A 29 -2.80 -4.87 12.45
CA CYS A 29 -2.58 -5.01 11.01
C CYS A 29 -3.39 -6.18 10.47
N TYR A 30 -3.67 -6.14 9.16
CA TYR A 30 -4.46 -7.16 8.48
C TYR A 30 -3.87 -7.43 7.11
N LEU A 31 -3.54 -8.68 6.81
CA LEU A 31 -3.26 -9.11 5.45
C LEU A 31 -4.48 -8.80 4.58
N CYS A 32 -4.30 -8.16 3.44
CA CYS A 32 -5.40 -7.68 2.60
C CYS A 32 -5.26 -8.12 1.14
N GLY A 33 -6.23 -7.75 0.31
CA GLY A 33 -6.18 -7.99 -1.13
C GLY A 33 -5.93 -9.43 -1.53
N GLY A 34 -4.96 -9.60 -2.43
CA GLY A 34 -4.52 -10.91 -2.95
C GLY A 34 -4.04 -11.84 -1.84
N GLY A 35 -3.28 -11.33 -0.87
CA GLY A 35 -2.79 -12.11 0.26
C GLY A 35 -3.91 -12.72 1.09
N ALA A 36 -4.94 -11.93 1.47
CA ALA A 36 -6.08 -12.45 2.23
C ALA A 36 -6.90 -13.48 1.44
N ILE A 37 -7.13 -13.23 0.15
CA ILE A 37 -7.82 -14.18 -0.75
C ILE A 37 -7.00 -15.45 -0.88
N GLY A 38 -5.70 -15.35 -1.07
CA GLY A 38 -4.78 -16.48 -1.15
C GLY A 38 -4.80 -17.33 0.11
N GLY A 39 -4.71 -16.72 1.29
CA GLY A 39 -4.78 -17.42 2.57
C GLY A 39 -6.07 -18.22 2.74
N LEU A 40 -7.22 -17.63 2.41
CA LEU A 40 -8.53 -18.28 2.52
C LEU A 40 -8.73 -19.37 1.46
N ARG A 41 -8.33 -19.14 0.24
CA ARG A 41 -8.60 -20.02 -0.91
C ARG A 41 -7.53 -21.09 -1.10
N ASN A 42 -6.26 -20.74 -0.94
CA ASN A 42 -5.10 -21.54 -1.27
C ASN A 42 -4.29 -21.96 -0.04
N LYS A 43 -4.59 -21.43 1.15
CA LYS A 43 -3.77 -21.53 2.37
C LYS A 43 -2.34 -21.01 2.18
N GLY A 44 -2.18 -19.98 1.36
CA GLY A 44 -0.91 -19.38 0.99
C GLY A 44 -1.10 -18.38 -0.12
N PHE A 45 -0.06 -18.14 -0.90
CA PHE A 45 -0.15 -17.22 -2.04
C PHE A 45 -1.16 -17.70 -3.08
N ILE A 46 -1.79 -16.75 -3.74
CA ILE A 46 -2.36 -17.01 -5.06
C ILE A 46 -1.20 -17.42 -5.98
N PRO A 47 -1.31 -18.52 -6.78
CA PRO A 47 -0.15 -19.10 -7.48
C PRO A 47 0.63 -18.17 -8.41
N TRP A 48 0.02 -17.06 -8.84
CA TRP A 48 0.62 -16.08 -9.74
C TRP A 48 0.84 -14.71 -9.08
N ASP A 49 0.61 -14.58 -7.76
CA ASP A 49 0.79 -13.35 -6.99
C ASP A 49 2.21 -13.26 -6.43
N ASP A 50 2.78 -12.07 -6.37
CA ASP A 50 4.17 -11.83 -6.03
C ASP A 50 4.39 -10.86 -4.85
N ASP A 51 3.32 -10.37 -4.22
CA ASP A 51 3.39 -9.48 -3.08
C ASP A 51 2.44 -9.84 -1.93
N LEU A 52 2.63 -9.19 -0.80
CA LEU A 52 1.73 -9.20 0.34
C LEU A 52 1.54 -7.76 0.83
N ASP A 53 0.28 -7.34 0.85
CA ASP A 53 -0.12 -6.02 1.32
C ASP A 53 -0.85 -6.12 2.67
N PHE A 54 -0.68 -5.10 3.49
CA PHE A 54 -1.35 -5.01 4.78
C PHE A 54 -2.19 -3.77 4.91
N PHE A 55 -3.40 -3.91 5.44
CA PHE A 55 -4.15 -2.80 6.00
C PHE A 55 -3.73 -2.51 7.43
N MET A 56 -3.81 -1.23 7.80
CA MET A 56 -3.62 -0.78 9.18
C MET A 56 -4.60 0.34 9.51
N PRO A 57 -5.30 0.32 10.68
CA PRO A 57 -6.11 1.44 11.11
C PRO A 57 -5.26 2.72 11.18
N ARG A 58 -5.82 3.86 10.76
CA ARG A 58 -5.11 5.15 10.69
C ARG A 58 -4.35 5.49 11.98
N LYS A 59 -4.94 5.25 13.15
CA LYS A 59 -4.32 5.53 14.45
C LYS A 59 -3.01 4.78 14.70
N ASP A 60 -2.92 3.54 14.20
CA ASP A 60 -1.74 2.69 14.35
C ASP A 60 -0.73 2.94 13.21
N TYR A 61 -1.22 3.20 12.01
CA TYR A 61 -0.44 3.62 10.87
C TYR A 61 0.37 4.91 11.14
N GLU A 62 -0.17 5.86 11.90
CA GLU A 62 0.54 7.09 12.25
C GLU A 62 1.63 6.88 13.29
N LYS A 63 1.53 5.86 14.15
CA LYS A 63 2.56 5.48 15.12
C LYS A 63 3.70 4.68 14.48
N LEU A 64 3.40 3.92 13.43
CA LEU A 64 4.33 2.98 12.80
C LEU A 64 5.69 3.59 12.45
N PRO A 65 5.82 4.79 11.82
CA PRO A 65 7.13 5.33 11.44
C PRO A 65 8.05 5.59 12.62
N GLU A 66 7.55 6.09 13.73
CA GLU A 66 8.35 6.35 14.94
C GLU A 66 8.83 5.06 15.58
N LEU A 67 7.92 4.10 15.77
CA LEU A 67 8.25 2.78 16.34
C LEU A 67 9.21 2.02 15.44
N TRP A 68 8.97 2.04 14.12
CA TRP A 68 9.83 1.37 13.15
C TRP A 68 11.26 1.92 13.15
N ASN A 69 11.42 3.23 13.11
CA ASN A 69 12.73 3.88 13.16
C ASN A 69 13.51 3.57 14.45
N LYS A 70 12.80 3.30 15.54
CA LYS A 70 13.43 3.05 16.84
C LYS A 70 13.79 1.58 17.06
N TYR A 71 12.95 0.65 16.60
CA TYR A 71 13.03 -0.74 17.02
C TYR A 71 13.22 -1.74 15.87
N ALA A 72 12.92 -1.37 14.62
CA ALA A 72 12.98 -2.31 13.52
C ALA A 72 14.44 -2.65 13.13
N LYS A 73 14.61 -3.81 12.50
CA LYS A 73 15.87 -4.22 11.89
C LYS A 73 16.26 -3.25 10.77
N LYS A 74 17.56 -2.95 10.68
CA LYS A 74 18.09 -1.94 9.74
C LYS A 74 17.93 -2.32 8.27
N GLU A 75 17.86 -3.61 7.97
CA GLU A 75 17.62 -4.11 6.62
C GLU A 75 16.21 -3.78 6.11
N TYR A 76 15.24 -3.56 6.98
CA TYR A 76 13.88 -3.21 6.61
C TYR A 76 13.67 -1.69 6.68
N PHE A 77 13.86 -1.04 5.55
CA PHE A 77 13.71 0.40 5.42
C PHE A 77 12.25 0.80 5.25
N LEU A 78 11.74 1.67 6.11
CA LEU A 78 10.41 2.26 5.97
C LEU A 78 10.49 3.49 5.05
N SER A 79 9.84 3.41 3.89
CA SER A 79 9.66 4.51 2.94
C SER A 79 8.31 5.18 3.15
N LYS A 80 8.31 6.49 3.34
CA LYS A 80 7.13 7.35 3.37
C LYS A 80 7.52 8.70 2.80
N SER A 81 6.73 9.19 1.85
CA SER A 81 6.94 10.52 1.27
C SER A 81 6.87 11.63 2.33
N ASP A 82 7.78 12.61 2.24
CA ASP A 82 7.83 13.77 3.12
C ASP A 82 8.17 15.08 2.37
N SER A 83 8.51 16.14 3.08
CA SER A 83 8.85 17.44 2.48
C SER A 83 10.14 17.45 1.68
N LYS A 84 11.04 16.49 1.92
CA LYS A 84 12.38 16.40 1.33
C LYS A 84 12.45 15.34 0.23
N PHE A 85 11.67 14.29 0.38
CA PHE A 85 11.69 13.14 -0.49
C PHE A 85 10.29 12.64 -0.84
N VAL A 86 10.05 12.33 -2.11
CA VAL A 86 8.79 11.78 -2.63
C VAL A 86 9.09 10.46 -3.32
N ASP A 87 8.63 9.35 -2.73
CA ASP A 87 8.78 8.00 -3.27
C ASP A 87 7.68 7.60 -4.27
N ARG A 88 6.71 8.49 -4.48
CA ARG A 88 5.55 8.34 -5.38
C ARG A 88 4.48 7.35 -4.90
N ASN A 89 4.64 6.77 -3.73
CA ASN A 89 3.60 5.98 -3.09
C ASN A 89 2.67 6.86 -2.25
N LEU A 90 1.44 6.40 -2.04
CA LEU A 90 0.41 7.10 -1.26
C LEU A 90 0.35 6.62 0.20
N PHE A 91 1.13 5.61 0.53
CA PHE A 91 1.16 4.95 1.82
C PHE A 91 2.59 4.53 2.19
N ILE A 92 2.76 3.95 3.36
CA ILE A 92 4.05 3.43 3.81
C ILE A 92 4.38 2.17 3.02
N THR A 93 5.64 2.09 2.58
CA THR A 93 6.21 0.88 1.97
C THR A 93 7.43 0.46 2.79
N ILE A 94 7.45 -0.77 3.27
CA ILE A 94 8.62 -1.37 3.92
C ILE A 94 9.44 -2.08 2.87
N ARG A 95 10.75 -1.84 2.82
CA ARG A 95 11.64 -2.39 1.78
C ARG A 95 12.78 -3.18 2.38
N ASP A 96 12.99 -4.39 1.90
CA ASP A 96 14.16 -5.20 2.26
C ASP A 96 15.38 -4.72 1.47
N THR A 97 16.28 -4.00 2.12
CA THR A 97 17.47 -3.41 1.49
C THR A 97 18.51 -4.44 1.05
N GLN A 98 18.38 -5.70 1.44
CA GLN A 98 19.27 -6.79 1.02
C GLN A 98 18.85 -7.40 -0.33
N THR A 99 17.69 -7.03 -0.84
CA THR A 99 17.12 -7.49 -2.10
C THR A 99 17.04 -6.38 -3.14
N THR A 100 16.62 -6.73 -4.35
CA THR A 100 16.35 -5.80 -5.45
C THR A 100 14.98 -6.06 -6.04
N CYS A 101 14.16 -5.01 -6.13
CA CYS A 101 12.91 -4.98 -6.89
C CYS A 101 12.68 -3.55 -7.40
N ILE A 102 13.17 -3.25 -8.60
CA ILE A 102 13.14 -1.89 -9.15
C ILE A 102 11.86 -1.70 -9.94
N LYS A 103 10.96 -0.85 -9.44
CA LYS A 103 9.71 -0.51 -10.15
C LYS A 103 9.97 0.54 -11.23
N PRO A 104 9.34 0.44 -12.43
CA PRO A 104 9.58 1.36 -13.55
C PRO A 104 9.37 2.83 -13.19
N TYR A 105 8.33 3.13 -12.41
CA TYR A 105 7.97 4.51 -12.04
C TYR A 105 8.88 5.14 -10.96
N GLN A 106 9.87 4.40 -10.44
CA GLN A 106 10.82 4.85 -9.41
C GLN A 106 12.29 4.80 -9.88
N GLN A 107 12.58 4.39 -11.11
CA GLN A 107 13.97 4.21 -11.62
C GLN A 107 14.84 5.47 -11.55
N ASP A 108 14.23 6.66 -11.67
CA ASP A 108 14.91 7.94 -11.56
C ASP A 108 15.13 8.42 -10.12
N LEU A 109 14.61 7.69 -9.12
CA LEU A 109 14.77 8.03 -7.71
C LEU A 109 16.00 7.34 -7.12
N ASP A 110 16.78 8.09 -6.33
CA ASP A 110 17.85 7.54 -5.50
C ASP A 110 17.30 7.16 -4.13
N MET A 111 16.81 5.93 -4.03
CA MET A 111 16.17 5.38 -2.83
C MET A 111 16.46 3.88 -2.71
N PRO A 112 16.14 3.26 -1.56
CA PRO A 112 16.13 1.81 -1.46
C PRO A 112 15.12 1.18 -2.43
N HIS A 113 15.59 0.29 -3.32
CA HIS A 113 14.80 -0.42 -4.31
C HIS A 113 14.70 -1.92 -4.02
N GLY A 114 14.61 -2.28 -2.74
CA GLY A 114 14.39 -3.66 -2.31
C GLY A 114 12.96 -4.13 -2.54
N LEU A 115 12.74 -5.43 -2.35
CA LEU A 115 11.40 -6.01 -2.31
C LEU A 115 10.53 -5.22 -1.33
N ALA A 116 9.28 -4.99 -1.69
CA ALA A 116 8.38 -4.09 -0.98
C ALA A 116 7.22 -4.86 -0.34
N LEU A 117 6.83 -4.41 0.86
CA LEU A 117 5.60 -4.73 1.54
C LEU A 117 4.86 -3.42 1.78
N ASP A 118 3.65 -3.32 1.25
CA ASP A 118 2.87 -2.10 1.33
C ASP A 118 1.93 -2.11 2.55
N VAL A 119 1.94 -1.00 3.30
CA VAL A 119 1.09 -0.80 4.48
C VAL A 119 0.11 0.31 4.18
N ILE A 120 -1.14 -0.06 3.97
CA ILE A 120 -2.21 0.80 3.48
C ILE A 120 -3.10 1.25 4.65
N PRO A 121 -3.27 2.56 4.87
CA PRO A 121 -4.11 3.04 5.95
C PRO A 121 -5.59 2.87 5.66
N LEU A 122 -6.35 2.45 6.68
CA LEU A 122 -7.80 2.47 6.70
C LEU A 122 -8.31 3.70 7.45
N ASP A 123 -9.25 4.39 6.84
CA ASP A 123 -9.81 5.64 7.33
C ASP A 123 -11.31 5.53 7.61
N TYR A 124 -11.79 6.26 8.60
CA TYR A 124 -13.21 6.43 8.83
C TYR A 124 -13.86 7.32 7.76
N TYR A 125 -15.09 7.01 7.34
CA TYR A 125 -15.86 7.89 6.47
C TYR A 125 -17.11 8.44 7.18
N PRO A 126 -17.48 9.73 6.92
CA PRO A 126 -18.58 10.38 7.61
C PRO A 126 -19.94 9.83 7.19
N LYS A 127 -20.93 9.91 8.10
CA LYS A 127 -22.34 9.55 7.88
C LYS A 127 -23.00 10.38 6.79
N ASP A 128 -22.69 11.66 6.72
CA ASP A 128 -23.26 12.59 5.75
C ASP A 128 -22.60 12.47 4.37
N GLU A 129 -23.41 12.24 3.35
CA GLU A 129 -22.96 12.07 1.97
C GLU A 129 -22.26 13.34 1.37
N SER A 130 -22.63 14.54 1.81
CA SER A 130 -21.97 15.77 1.37
C SER A 130 -20.53 15.82 1.91
N SER A 131 -20.35 15.49 3.17
CA SER A 131 -19.04 15.35 3.82
C SER A 131 -18.23 14.21 3.21
N ARG A 132 -18.87 13.08 2.89
CA ARG A 132 -18.23 11.96 2.18
C ARG A 132 -17.70 12.38 0.81
N LYS A 133 -18.48 13.11 0.03
CA LYS A 133 -18.04 13.66 -1.27
C LYS A 133 -16.84 14.61 -1.11
N LYS A 134 -16.83 15.43 -0.07
CA LYS A 134 -15.68 16.30 0.25
C LYS A 134 -14.45 15.48 0.63
N GLN A 135 -14.60 14.44 1.45
CA GLN A 135 -13.53 13.53 1.83
C GLN A 135 -12.88 12.88 0.60
N VAL A 136 -13.67 12.34 -0.32
CA VAL A 136 -13.14 11.73 -1.56
C VAL A 136 -12.42 12.76 -2.43
N ARG A 137 -12.92 14.00 -2.52
CA ARG A 137 -12.20 15.08 -3.23
C ARG A 137 -10.85 15.38 -2.59
N TRP A 138 -10.77 15.43 -1.26
CA TRP A 138 -9.51 15.60 -0.56
C TRP A 138 -8.56 14.42 -0.77
N ALA A 139 -9.07 13.19 -0.79
CA ALA A 139 -8.26 12.00 -1.09
C ALA A 139 -7.69 12.03 -2.53
N LEU A 140 -8.44 12.51 -3.51
CA LEU A 140 -7.94 12.72 -4.88
C LEU A 140 -6.86 13.80 -4.95
N ILE A 141 -7.04 14.91 -4.20
CA ILE A 141 -6.02 15.96 -4.10
C ILE A 141 -4.76 15.41 -3.40
N TYR A 142 -4.92 14.65 -2.32
CA TYR A 142 -3.83 13.96 -1.65
C TYR A 142 -3.08 13.05 -2.64
N SER A 143 -3.78 12.19 -3.34
CA SER A 143 -3.19 11.25 -4.30
C SER A 143 -2.35 11.95 -5.36
N LEU A 144 -2.85 13.02 -5.94
CA LEU A 144 -2.13 13.77 -6.97
C LEU A 144 -0.87 14.44 -6.43
N PHE A 145 -0.98 15.13 -5.30
CA PHE A 145 0.12 15.95 -4.78
C PHE A 145 1.12 15.15 -3.95
N CYS A 146 0.75 13.99 -3.41
CA CYS A 146 1.65 13.06 -2.73
C CYS A 146 2.47 12.25 -3.75
N ALA A 147 1.81 11.55 -4.67
CA ALA A 147 2.51 10.76 -5.69
C ALA A 147 3.27 11.63 -6.70
N GLN A 148 2.79 12.83 -6.98
CA GLN A 148 3.37 13.77 -7.97
C GLN A 148 3.58 13.14 -9.36
N THR A 149 2.77 12.14 -9.69
CA THR A 149 2.71 11.46 -10.97
C THR A 149 1.35 11.66 -11.61
N THR A 150 1.31 11.70 -12.93
CA THR A 150 0.04 11.85 -13.66
C THR A 150 -0.59 10.48 -13.87
N PRO A 151 -1.89 10.31 -13.60
CA PRO A 151 -2.55 9.03 -13.77
C PRO A 151 -2.63 8.65 -15.25
N GLU A 152 -2.02 7.52 -15.61
CA GLU A 152 -2.00 7.05 -17.01
C GLU A 152 -3.30 6.36 -17.45
N LYS A 153 -4.00 5.73 -16.51
CA LYS A 153 -5.17 4.88 -16.80
C LYS A 153 -6.53 5.59 -16.72
N HIS A 154 -6.58 6.91 -16.46
CA HIS A 154 -7.84 7.62 -16.19
C HIS A 154 -8.28 8.61 -17.29
N GLY A 155 -7.82 8.42 -18.53
CA GLY A 155 -8.19 9.21 -19.69
C GLY A 155 -7.38 10.49 -19.91
N ALA A 156 -7.36 10.97 -21.15
CA ALA A 156 -6.51 12.08 -21.57
C ALA A 156 -6.78 13.39 -20.81
N ILE A 157 -8.04 13.72 -20.53
CA ILE A 157 -8.44 14.96 -19.83
C ILE A 157 -7.86 14.97 -18.41
N MET A 158 -7.95 13.86 -17.68
CA MET A 158 -7.43 13.75 -16.32
C MET A 158 -5.89 13.83 -16.33
N LYS A 159 -5.24 13.17 -17.29
CA LYS A 159 -3.79 13.23 -17.47
C LYS A 159 -3.31 14.66 -17.74
N TRP A 160 -3.90 15.36 -18.71
CA TRP A 160 -3.54 16.74 -19.06
C TRP A 160 -3.81 17.71 -17.90
N GLY A 161 -4.97 17.63 -17.26
CA GLY A 161 -5.32 18.48 -16.11
C GLY A 161 -4.35 18.29 -14.94
N SER A 162 -3.99 17.05 -14.62
CA SER A 162 -3.02 16.72 -13.57
C SER A 162 -1.62 17.23 -13.89
N THR A 163 -1.17 17.08 -15.15
CA THR A 163 0.14 17.57 -15.61
C THR A 163 0.24 19.08 -15.49
N ILE A 164 -0.78 19.82 -15.94
CA ILE A 164 -0.82 21.27 -15.86
C ILE A 164 -0.82 21.72 -14.38
N LEU A 165 -1.67 21.10 -13.55
CA LEU A 165 -1.78 21.47 -12.15
C LEU A 165 -0.48 21.22 -11.38
N LEU A 166 0.17 20.07 -11.59
CA LEU A 166 1.49 19.80 -11.01
C LEU A 166 2.55 20.73 -11.57
N GLY A 167 2.56 21.00 -12.88
CA GLY A 167 3.53 21.92 -13.52
C GLY A 167 3.48 23.33 -12.99
N LEU A 168 2.27 23.85 -12.76
CA LEU A 168 2.05 25.22 -12.25
C LEU A 168 2.25 25.32 -10.73
N THR A 169 2.26 24.21 -9.98
CA THR A 169 2.38 24.24 -8.52
C THR A 169 3.84 24.06 -8.09
N PRO A 170 4.47 25.05 -7.44
CA PRO A 170 5.82 24.92 -6.90
C PRO A 170 5.97 23.74 -5.92
N LYS A 171 7.12 23.07 -5.93
CA LYS A 171 7.37 21.88 -5.09
C LYS A 171 7.08 22.12 -3.60
N SER A 172 7.47 23.26 -3.06
CA SER A 172 7.22 23.63 -1.67
C SER A 172 5.72 23.75 -1.34
N LEU A 173 4.91 24.18 -2.31
CA LEU A 173 3.46 24.30 -2.14
C LEU A 173 2.77 22.94 -2.26
N ARG A 174 3.29 22.01 -3.10
CA ARG A 174 2.75 20.66 -3.24
C ARG A 174 2.69 19.94 -1.90
N TYR A 175 3.77 20.00 -1.10
CA TYR A 175 3.79 19.40 0.24
C TYR A 175 2.72 19.98 1.16
N LYS A 176 2.55 21.31 1.18
CA LYS A 176 1.51 21.97 1.99
C LYS A 176 0.10 21.55 1.57
N ILE A 177 -0.13 21.42 0.26
CA ILE A 177 -1.42 20.99 -0.29
C ILE A 177 -1.72 19.55 0.12
N TRP A 178 -0.78 18.63 -0.07
CA TRP A 178 -1.01 17.23 0.28
C TRP A 178 -1.19 17.03 1.79
N LYS A 179 -0.40 17.72 2.64
CA LYS A 179 -0.58 17.64 4.11
C LYS A 179 -1.93 18.22 4.57
N LYS A 180 -2.41 19.28 3.91
CA LYS A 180 -3.78 19.75 4.14
C LYS A 180 -4.81 18.71 3.68
N ALA A 181 -4.62 18.13 2.51
CA ALA A 181 -5.53 17.13 1.97
C ALA A 181 -5.57 15.87 2.85
N GLU A 182 -4.41 15.39 3.31
CA GLU A 182 -4.31 14.27 4.27
C GLU A 182 -5.13 14.57 5.53
N ARG A 183 -4.91 15.72 6.18
CA ARG A 183 -5.66 16.12 7.36
C ARG A 183 -7.18 16.20 7.13
N GLU A 184 -7.59 16.76 5.99
CA GLU A 184 -9.02 16.92 5.68
C GLU A 184 -9.71 15.58 5.34
N MET A 185 -9.00 14.63 4.71
CA MET A 185 -9.58 13.33 4.39
C MET A 185 -9.60 12.39 5.59
N THR A 186 -8.68 12.55 6.56
CA THR A 186 -8.54 11.63 7.71
C THR A 186 -9.14 12.14 9.00
N LYS A 187 -9.80 13.30 9.02
CA LYS A 187 -10.25 14.00 10.24
C LYS A 187 -11.42 13.35 10.99
N TYR A 188 -12.09 12.38 10.37
CA TYR A 188 -13.29 11.78 10.96
C TYR A 188 -12.91 10.74 12.01
N THR A 189 -13.64 10.79 13.15
CA THR A 189 -13.49 9.83 14.24
C THR A 189 -14.49 8.67 14.10
N ARG A 190 -14.34 7.64 14.92
CA ARG A 190 -15.26 6.49 14.96
C ARG A 190 -16.70 6.90 15.22
N GLU A 191 -16.90 7.82 16.17
CA GLU A 191 -18.22 8.27 16.64
C GLU A 191 -18.97 9.09 15.57
N GLU A 192 -18.23 9.81 14.71
CA GLU A 192 -18.76 10.64 13.64
C GLU A 192 -18.98 9.85 12.34
N SER A 193 -18.60 8.58 12.32
CA SER A 193 -18.48 7.80 11.11
C SER A 193 -19.52 6.71 10.98
N ASP A 194 -19.75 6.27 9.75
CA ASP A 194 -20.68 5.22 9.36
C ASP A 194 -19.94 3.95 8.90
N GLY A 195 -18.62 4.00 8.83
CA GLY A 195 -17.78 2.88 8.43
C GLY A 195 -16.34 3.25 8.10
N ILE A 196 -15.67 2.30 7.48
CA ILE A 196 -14.25 2.36 7.09
C ILE A 196 -14.12 2.32 5.57
N THR A 197 -13.06 2.93 5.04
CA THR A 197 -12.77 3.04 3.61
C THR A 197 -11.27 3.10 3.35
N GLU A 198 -10.88 2.83 2.10
CA GLU A 198 -9.52 2.91 1.59
C GLU A 198 -9.34 4.20 0.78
N LEU A 199 -8.68 5.21 1.35
CA LEU A 199 -8.49 6.49 0.66
C LEU A 199 -7.20 6.58 -0.18
N CYS A 200 -6.29 5.61 -0.02
CA CYS A 200 -4.98 5.63 -0.65
C CYS A 200 -4.78 4.61 -1.79
N THR A 201 -5.79 3.77 -2.10
CA THR A 201 -5.69 2.67 -3.07
C THR A 201 -6.30 2.98 -4.45
N GLY A 202 -6.75 4.21 -4.65
CA GLY A 202 -7.28 4.68 -5.92
C GLY A 202 -8.80 4.94 -5.93
N PRO A 203 -9.30 5.64 -6.97
CA PRO A 203 -10.68 6.18 -6.97
C PRO A 203 -11.79 5.14 -6.86
N GLY A 204 -11.55 3.91 -7.31
CA GLY A 204 -12.51 2.80 -7.19
C GLY A 204 -12.69 2.38 -5.74
N TYR A 205 -11.59 2.19 -5.03
CA TYR A 205 -11.56 1.77 -3.63
C TYR A 205 -11.98 2.91 -2.68
N MET A 206 -11.65 4.16 -2.97
CA MET A 206 -12.12 5.33 -2.21
C MET A 206 -13.64 5.37 -2.04
N LYS A 207 -14.42 4.70 -2.88
CA LYS A 207 -15.89 4.63 -2.83
C LYS A 207 -16.40 3.43 -2.04
N LYS A 208 -15.55 2.46 -1.72
CA LYS A 208 -15.93 1.28 -0.95
C LYS A 208 -16.27 1.68 0.49
N LYS A 209 -17.27 1.03 1.04
CA LYS A 209 -17.80 1.28 2.38
C LYS A 209 -17.83 -0.04 3.14
N TYR A 210 -17.04 -0.12 4.19
CA TYR A 210 -16.95 -1.31 5.05
C TYR A 210 -17.54 -1.00 6.43
N PRO A 211 -18.23 -1.95 7.08
CA PRO A 211 -18.64 -1.78 8.47
C PRO A 211 -17.43 -1.58 9.39
N ILE A 212 -17.57 -0.75 10.41
CA ILE A 212 -16.48 -0.49 11.39
C ILE A 212 -16.08 -1.81 12.07
N GLU A 213 -17.06 -2.61 12.45
CA GLU A 213 -16.90 -3.86 13.19
C GLU A 213 -16.09 -4.90 12.42
N ALA A 214 -16.04 -4.79 11.10
CA ALA A 214 -15.25 -5.70 10.26
C ALA A 214 -13.73 -5.56 10.51
N PHE A 215 -13.28 -4.44 11.07
CA PHE A 215 -11.88 -4.11 11.33
C PHE A 215 -11.58 -3.77 12.79
N ASP A 216 -12.44 -4.19 13.72
CA ASP A 216 -12.23 -3.97 15.16
C ASP A 216 -11.14 -4.88 15.73
N ASP A 217 -10.93 -6.04 15.12
CA ASP A 217 -9.93 -7.03 15.53
C ASP A 217 -9.47 -7.84 14.31
N ASN A 218 -8.47 -8.70 14.52
CA ASN A 218 -8.01 -9.66 13.55
C ASN A 218 -8.23 -11.11 14.02
N ILE A 219 -8.30 -12.01 13.05
CA ILE A 219 -8.19 -13.45 13.25
C ILE A 219 -7.01 -13.97 12.45
N PHE A 220 -6.36 -15.01 12.94
CA PHE A 220 -5.23 -15.63 12.26
C PHE A 220 -5.70 -16.82 11.43
N ILE A 221 -5.33 -16.85 10.16
CA ILE A 221 -5.57 -17.94 9.22
C ILE A 221 -4.26 -18.63 8.84
N ASP A 222 -4.32 -19.89 8.42
CA ASP A 222 -3.16 -20.58 7.87
C ASP A 222 -2.71 -19.92 6.56
N PHE A 223 -1.41 -19.71 6.42
CA PHE A 223 -0.77 -19.11 5.25
C PHE A 223 0.61 -19.73 5.04
N GLU A 224 0.80 -20.54 3.99
CA GLU A 224 2.02 -21.34 3.77
C GLU A 224 2.36 -22.19 5.02
N ASN A 225 3.52 -21.95 5.60
CA ASN A 225 3.99 -22.62 6.82
C ASN A 225 3.76 -21.78 8.10
N THR A 226 3.00 -20.70 8.03
CA THR A 226 2.78 -19.76 9.12
C THR A 226 1.29 -19.40 9.27
N LYS A 227 1.00 -18.36 10.04
CA LYS A 227 -0.33 -17.78 10.19
C LYS A 227 -0.29 -16.28 9.97
N MET A 228 -1.28 -15.76 9.23
CA MET A 228 -1.39 -14.33 8.93
C MET A 228 -2.70 -13.76 9.48
N PRO A 229 -2.66 -12.52 10.02
CA PRO A 229 -3.85 -11.84 10.50
C PRO A 229 -4.69 -11.32 9.33
N ILE A 230 -5.99 -11.56 9.36
CA ILE A 230 -6.98 -10.92 8.47
C ILE A 230 -8.05 -10.24 9.31
N PRO A 231 -8.82 -9.27 8.77
CA PRO A 231 -9.90 -8.62 9.53
C PRO A 231 -10.90 -9.63 10.06
N VAL A 232 -11.42 -9.45 11.25
CA VAL A 232 -12.47 -10.33 11.81
C VAL A 232 -13.69 -10.40 10.90
N GLY A 233 -14.03 -9.31 10.21
CA GLY A 233 -15.11 -9.24 9.21
C GLY A 233 -14.62 -9.44 7.76
N TYR A 234 -13.62 -10.28 7.55
CA TYR A 234 -12.97 -10.49 6.24
C TYR A 234 -13.96 -10.79 5.10
N ASP A 235 -15.02 -11.55 5.36
CA ASP A 235 -15.96 -11.95 4.33
C ASP A 235 -16.76 -10.74 3.79
N ILE A 236 -17.20 -9.84 4.68
CA ILE A 236 -17.88 -8.59 4.29
C ILE A 236 -16.92 -7.69 3.52
N TYR A 237 -15.68 -7.55 4.02
CA TYR A 237 -14.64 -6.77 3.34
C TYR A 237 -14.38 -7.31 1.94
N LEU A 238 -14.03 -8.59 1.81
CA LEU A 238 -13.65 -9.18 0.53
C LEU A 238 -14.80 -9.21 -0.48
N LYS A 239 -16.03 -9.50 -0.05
CA LYS A 239 -17.21 -9.41 -0.91
C LYS A 239 -17.47 -7.99 -1.40
N THR A 240 -17.32 -6.99 -0.54
CA THR A 240 -17.48 -5.59 -0.91
C THR A 240 -16.39 -5.11 -1.86
N ALA A 241 -15.15 -5.53 -1.66
CA ALA A 241 -14.01 -5.11 -2.48
C ALA A 241 -13.96 -5.85 -3.83
N PHE A 242 -14.15 -7.18 -3.83
CA PHE A 242 -13.83 -8.07 -4.95
C PHE A 242 -15.02 -8.89 -5.47
N GLY A 243 -16.17 -8.87 -4.80
CA GLY A 243 -17.34 -9.70 -5.18
C GLY A 243 -17.14 -11.17 -4.79
N ASP A 244 -17.29 -12.07 -5.74
CA ASP A 244 -17.02 -13.51 -5.54
C ASP A 244 -15.51 -13.77 -5.55
N TYR A 245 -14.86 -13.50 -4.41
CA TYR A 245 -13.42 -13.64 -4.25
C TYR A 245 -12.94 -15.10 -4.13
N MET A 246 -13.86 -16.05 -3.86
CA MET A 246 -13.51 -17.46 -3.74
C MET A 246 -13.37 -18.14 -5.10
N THR A 247 -14.03 -17.66 -6.14
CA THR A 247 -13.90 -18.16 -7.51
C THR A 247 -12.64 -17.56 -8.19
N PRO A 248 -11.66 -18.39 -8.60
CA PRO A 248 -10.51 -17.90 -9.35
C PRO A 248 -10.92 -17.21 -10.66
N PRO A 249 -10.22 -16.17 -11.10
CA PRO A 249 -10.47 -15.56 -12.40
C PRO A 249 -10.16 -16.55 -13.54
N PRO A 250 -10.65 -16.29 -14.76
CA PRO A 250 -10.29 -17.10 -15.94
C PRO A 250 -8.77 -17.22 -16.11
N LYS A 251 -8.32 -18.38 -16.66
CA LYS A 251 -6.89 -18.73 -16.73
C LYS A 251 -6.02 -17.67 -17.43
N GLU A 252 -6.55 -16.99 -18.43
CA GLU A 252 -5.88 -15.92 -19.18
C GLU A 252 -5.62 -14.66 -18.33
N LYS A 253 -6.29 -14.52 -17.18
CA LYS A 253 -6.08 -13.43 -16.20
C LYS A 253 -5.22 -13.85 -15.01
N GLN A 254 -4.79 -15.13 -14.96
CA GLN A 254 -3.95 -15.68 -13.91
C GLN A 254 -2.47 -15.41 -14.24
N VAL A 255 -2.07 -14.15 -14.23
CA VAL A 255 -0.71 -13.69 -14.53
C VAL A 255 -0.23 -12.72 -13.46
N PRO A 256 1.08 -12.64 -13.18
CA PRO A 256 1.61 -11.62 -12.28
C PRO A 256 1.21 -10.21 -12.75
N HIS A 257 0.89 -9.34 -11.81
CA HIS A 257 0.40 -7.99 -12.10
C HIS A 257 1.42 -6.89 -11.79
N HIS A 258 2.55 -7.22 -11.18
CA HIS A 258 3.54 -6.25 -10.76
C HIS A 258 4.76 -6.26 -11.68
N ASP A 259 4.85 -5.20 -12.48
CA ASP A 259 6.00 -4.99 -13.34
C ASP A 259 7.21 -4.53 -12.53
N ALA A 260 8.32 -5.25 -12.64
CA ALA A 260 9.61 -4.82 -12.17
C ALA A 260 10.61 -4.82 -13.33
N VAL A 261 11.49 -3.83 -13.35
CA VAL A 261 12.58 -3.75 -14.34
C VAL A 261 13.58 -4.85 -14.10
N ILE A 262 13.85 -5.13 -12.82
CA ILE A 262 14.70 -6.23 -12.36
C ILE A 262 14.26 -6.67 -10.96
N THR A 263 14.32 -7.98 -10.71
CA THR A 263 14.16 -8.61 -9.41
C THR A 263 15.36 -9.50 -9.11
N ASP A 264 15.95 -9.34 -7.91
CA ASP A 264 17.06 -10.17 -7.42
C ASP A 264 16.93 -10.29 -5.89
N MET A 265 16.55 -11.47 -5.42
CA MET A 265 16.32 -11.72 -4.00
C MET A 265 17.60 -12.05 -3.22
N GLU A 266 18.72 -12.23 -3.92
CA GLU A 266 20.03 -12.57 -3.32
C GLU A 266 20.97 -11.36 -3.19
N ASN A 267 20.75 -10.30 -3.97
CA ASN A 267 21.62 -9.13 -4.00
C ASN A 267 20.88 -7.83 -3.70
N SER A 268 21.51 -6.98 -2.90
CA SER A 268 21.03 -5.64 -2.59
C SER A 268 20.88 -4.78 -3.84
N TYR A 269 19.87 -3.95 -3.88
CA TYR A 269 19.61 -2.96 -4.92
C TYR A 269 20.82 -2.05 -5.21
N ILE A 270 21.72 -1.86 -4.25
CA ILE A 270 22.93 -1.02 -4.39
C ILE A 270 23.80 -1.50 -5.56
N LYS A 271 23.85 -2.82 -5.80
CA LYS A 271 24.56 -3.44 -6.92
C LYS A 271 24.15 -2.87 -8.28
N TYR A 272 22.92 -2.42 -8.39
CA TYR A 272 22.27 -2.03 -9.65
C TYR A 272 22.20 -0.50 -9.87
N LYS A 273 22.79 0.28 -8.95
CA LYS A 273 22.81 1.74 -9.04
C LYS A 273 23.64 2.20 -10.24
N GLY A 274 23.11 3.16 -10.99
CA GLY A 274 23.75 3.67 -12.22
C GLY A 274 23.48 2.82 -13.48
N GLU A 275 23.02 1.59 -13.32
CA GLU A 275 22.65 0.70 -14.42
C GLU A 275 21.12 0.64 -14.61
N TYR A 276 20.37 0.36 -13.54
CA TYR A 276 18.91 0.21 -13.58
C TYR A 276 18.17 1.35 -12.89
N TYR A 277 18.80 2.05 -11.97
CA TYR A 277 18.22 3.22 -11.30
C TYR A 277 19.26 4.29 -10.97
N GLY A 278 18.82 5.50 -10.64
CA GLY A 278 19.70 6.61 -10.22
C GLY A 278 20.66 7.07 -11.32
N ARG A 279 20.33 6.85 -12.60
CA ARG A 279 21.10 7.39 -13.72
C ARG A 279 21.02 8.91 -13.68
N LYS A 280 22.17 9.59 -13.67
CA LYS A 280 22.23 11.03 -13.95
C LYS A 280 21.97 11.22 -15.45
N ASN A 281 20.81 11.78 -15.78
CA ASN A 281 20.56 12.30 -17.14
C ASN A 281 21.47 13.48 -17.44
#